data_4912c13cb0f18f3455b6b39487550fd6
#
_entry.id   4912c13cb0f18f3455b6b39487550fd6
#
_cell.length_a   1.000
_cell.length_b   1.000
_cell.length_c   1.000
_cell.angle_alpha   90.00
_cell.angle_beta   90.00
_cell.angle_gamma   90.00
#
_symmetry.space_group_name_H-M   'P 1'
#
loop_
_entity.id
_entity.type
_entity.pdbx_description
1 polymer ?
#
loop_
_entity_poly.entity_id
_entity_poly.type
_entity_poly.pdbx_seq_one_letter_code
_entity_poly.pdbx_strand_id
1 'polypeptide(L)'
;DDHYVIYTYYAPDGSFLVRLYCVDTSANIQKCLDKANAAVFFSATLLPVQYYISLLSEAKDDYAIYARSPFDPKHRAVLIGTDVSSRYTRRGQEEYMRIAAYIKQTVMQNKGNYLAFFPSYRMLQDVMACTGPQLDTSIRCICQTSGMTEEEREAFLHEFEQKRKEDEGLLGFCVMGGIFGEGIDLTEDSLIGAIIVGTSITQHCRTREILQQD
;
A
#
# COMPACT_ATOMS: atom_id res chain seq x y z
N ASP A 1 -31.82 10.66 -4.68
CA ASP A 1 -30.68 11.46 -4.23
C ASP A 1 -29.49 11.10 -5.13
N ASP A 2 -29.02 12.03 -5.92
CA ASP A 2 -28.01 11.82 -6.98
C ASP A 2 -26.63 11.47 -6.42
N HIS A 3 -26.42 11.63 -5.11
CA HIS A 3 -25.19 11.27 -4.43
C HIS A 3 -25.05 9.76 -4.10
N TYR A 4 -26.12 8.97 -4.34
CA TYR A 4 -26.14 7.56 -3.98
C TYR A 4 -26.59 6.68 -5.14
N VAL A 5 -25.90 5.55 -5.31
CA VAL A 5 -26.29 4.49 -6.24
C VAL A 5 -26.68 3.23 -5.46
N ILE A 6 -27.81 2.63 -5.82
CA ILE A 6 -28.26 1.35 -5.28
C ILE A 6 -27.94 0.27 -6.31
N TYR A 7 -27.21 -0.76 -5.91
CA TYR A 7 -26.98 -1.92 -6.75
C TYR A 7 -27.08 -3.22 -5.97
N THR A 8 -27.36 -4.30 -6.68
CA THR A 8 -27.58 -5.62 -6.13
C THR A 8 -26.62 -6.63 -6.74
N TYR A 9 -26.25 -7.64 -5.97
CA TYR A 9 -25.45 -8.77 -6.45
C TYR A 9 -25.64 -9.99 -5.57
N TYR A 10 -25.28 -11.18 -6.11
CA TYR A 10 -25.19 -12.39 -5.33
C TYR A 10 -23.75 -12.61 -4.84
N ALA A 11 -23.59 -12.85 -3.56
CA ALA A 11 -22.30 -13.24 -2.99
C ALA A 11 -21.95 -14.69 -3.36
N PRO A 12 -20.67 -15.10 -3.23
CA PRO A 12 -20.25 -16.47 -3.54
C PRO A 12 -20.95 -17.58 -2.74
N ASP A 13 -21.49 -17.24 -1.57
CA ASP A 13 -22.29 -18.13 -0.73
C ASP A 13 -23.77 -18.23 -1.15
N GLY A 14 -24.16 -17.52 -2.24
CA GLY A 14 -25.51 -17.47 -2.77
C GLY A 14 -26.43 -16.43 -2.10
N SER A 15 -25.97 -15.68 -1.11
CA SER A 15 -26.75 -14.61 -0.49
C SER A 15 -27.01 -13.46 -1.45
N PHE A 16 -28.24 -12.92 -1.45
CA PHE A 16 -28.61 -11.73 -2.21
C PHE A 16 -28.31 -10.48 -1.38
N LEU A 17 -27.50 -9.59 -1.95
CA LEU A 17 -27.05 -8.38 -1.28
C LEU A 17 -27.58 -7.14 -2.02
N VAL A 18 -28.11 -6.20 -1.26
CA VAL A 18 -28.45 -4.85 -1.71
C VAL A 18 -27.47 -3.90 -1.08
N ARG A 19 -26.80 -3.09 -1.88
CA ARG A 19 -25.84 -2.11 -1.41
C ARG A 19 -26.27 -0.71 -1.81
N LEU A 20 -26.34 0.18 -0.82
CA LEU A 20 -26.42 1.62 -1.02
C LEU A 20 -24.98 2.15 -1.00
N TYR A 21 -24.56 2.78 -2.07
CA TYR A 21 -23.20 3.29 -2.25
C TYR A 21 -23.22 4.80 -2.47
N CYS A 22 -22.50 5.54 -1.64
CA CYS A 22 -22.32 6.98 -1.79
C CYS A 22 -21.21 7.23 -2.81
N VAL A 23 -21.56 7.80 -3.96
CA VAL A 23 -20.61 8.14 -5.04
C VAL A 23 -20.06 9.55 -4.86
N ASP A 24 -20.86 10.48 -4.33
CA ASP A 24 -20.46 11.83 -3.99
C ASP A 24 -20.65 12.08 -2.50
N THR A 25 -19.55 12.34 -1.81
CA THR A 25 -19.53 12.56 -0.36
C THR A 25 -19.63 14.03 0.03
N SER A 26 -19.44 14.96 -0.91
CA SER A 26 -19.30 16.40 -0.68
C SER A 26 -20.43 17.00 0.16
N ALA A 27 -21.67 16.77 -0.21
CA ALA A 27 -22.85 17.30 0.50
C ALA A 27 -22.97 16.79 1.94
N ASN A 28 -22.54 15.55 2.21
CA ASN A 28 -22.59 14.99 3.56
C ASN A 28 -21.46 15.53 4.45
N ILE A 29 -20.28 15.70 3.88
CA ILE A 29 -19.13 16.31 4.56
C ILE A 29 -19.42 17.78 4.80
N GLN A 30 -19.98 18.51 3.81
CA GLN A 30 -20.34 19.91 3.95
C GLN A 30 -21.26 20.16 5.14
N LYS A 31 -22.27 19.33 5.38
CA LYS A 31 -23.13 19.42 6.58
C LYS A 31 -22.36 19.33 7.91
N CYS A 32 -21.20 18.69 7.90
CA CYS A 32 -20.32 18.62 9.08
C CYS A 32 -19.44 19.88 9.14
N LEU A 33 -18.95 20.35 8.00
CA LEU A 33 -18.11 21.55 7.89
C LEU A 33 -18.87 22.82 8.31
N ASP A 34 -20.15 22.92 7.94
CA ASP A 34 -21.03 24.06 8.31
C ASP A 34 -21.18 24.25 9.82
N LYS A 35 -20.85 23.23 10.62
CA LYS A 35 -20.89 23.30 12.09
C LYS A 35 -19.54 23.73 12.68
N ALA A 36 -18.49 23.82 11.89
CA ALA A 36 -17.15 24.17 12.31
C ALA A 36 -16.80 25.60 11.90
N ASN A 37 -15.94 26.27 12.66
CA ASN A 37 -15.42 27.58 12.28
C ASN A 37 -14.37 27.49 11.16
N ALA A 38 -13.64 26.37 11.10
CA ALA A 38 -12.67 26.05 10.06
C ALA A 38 -12.40 24.55 10.06
N ALA A 39 -11.98 24.03 8.91
CA ALA A 39 -11.53 22.65 8.75
C ALA A 39 -10.25 22.60 7.93
N VAL A 40 -9.35 21.69 8.27
CA VAL A 40 -8.10 21.45 7.56
C VAL A 40 -8.01 19.97 7.27
N PHE A 41 -7.96 19.60 5.99
CA PHE A 41 -7.67 18.25 5.54
C PHE A 41 -6.20 18.17 5.13
N PHE A 42 -5.51 17.16 5.58
CA PHE A 42 -4.09 16.98 5.22
C PHE A 42 -3.73 15.51 5.00
N SER A 43 -2.93 15.28 3.98
CA SER A 43 -2.33 13.97 3.69
C SER A 43 -1.17 14.17 2.71
N ALA A 44 -0.24 13.23 2.68
CA ALA A 44 0.81 13.19 1.67
C ALA A 44 0.29 12.80 0.28
N THR A 45 -0.95 12.28 0.18
CA THR A 45 -1.53 11.66 -1.02
C THR A 45 -2.79 12.35 -1.55
N LEU A 46 -3.11 13.58 -1.11
CA LEU A 46 -4.23 14.37 -1.64
C LEU A 46 -3.94 14.92 -3.04
N LEU A 47 -3.63 14.03 -3.99
CA LEU A 47 -3.33 14.36 -5.38
C LEU A 47 -4.10 13.44 -6.35
N PRO A 48 -4.73 13.96 -7.42
CA PRO A 48 -4.85 15.38 -7.79
C PRO A 48 -5.75 16.16 -6.83
N VAL A 49 -5.33 17.35 -6.44
CA VAL A 49 -6.01 18.12 -5.39
C VAL A 49 -7.45 18.48 -5.73
N GLN A 50 -7.76 18.78 -7.00
CA GLN A 50 -9.10 19.14 -7.44
C GLN A 50 -10.11 18.01 -7.21
N TYR A 51 -9.70 16.78 -7.41
CA TYR A 51 -10.51 15.60 -7.12
C TYR A 51 -10.89 15.54 -5.64
N TYR A 52 -9.93 15.77 -4.74
CA TYR A 52 -10.21 15.75 -3.31
C TYR A 52 -11.05 16.93 -2.84
N ILE A 53 -10.82 18.13 -3.38
CA ILE A 53 -11.69 19.30 -3.10
C ILE A 53 -13.13 18.97 -3.46
N SER A 54 -13.39 18.42 -4.65
CA SER A 54 -14.74 18.07 -5.07
C SER A 54 -15.43 16.99 -4.24
N LEU A 55 -14.66 16.10 -3.60
CA LEU A 55 -15.21 15.06 -2.72
C LEU A 55 -15.43 15.51 -1.27
N LEU A 56 -14.66 16.50 -0.81
CA LEU A 56 -14.59 16.89 0.59
C LEU A 56 -15.42 18.14 0.90
N SER A 57 -15.77 18.95 -0.12
CA SER A 57 -16.48 20.21 0.08
C SER A 57 -17.32 20.59 -1.13
N GLU A 58 -18.39 21.32 -0.91
CA GLU A 58 -19.18 22.02 -1.94
C GLU A 58 -18.78 23.49 -2.11
N ALA A 59 -17.88 24.01 -1.25
CA ALA A 59 -17.43 25.38 -1.29
C ALA A 59 -16.53 25.64 -2.51
N LYS A 60 -16.73 26.79 -3.16
CA LYS A 60 -15.98 27.18 -4.38
C LYS A 60 -14.70 27.96 -4.09
N ASP A 61 -14.54 28.39 -2.85
CA ASP A 61 -13.45 29.24 -2.37
C ASP A 61 -12.43 28.48 -1.49
N ASP A 62 -12.55 27.18 -1.43
CA ASP A 62 -11.55 26.32 -0.78
C ASP A 62 -10.22 26.34 -1.53
N TYR A 63 -9.14 26.39 -0.79
CA TYR A 63 -7.79 26.39 -1.37
C TYR A 63 -6.91 25.30 -0.79
N ALA A 64 -5.97 24.88 -1.62
CA ALA A 64 -4.99 23.89 -1.25
C ALA A 64 -3.61 24.51 -1.07
N ILE A 65 -2.89 24.01 -0.09
CA ILE A 65 -1.50 24.36 0.17
C ILE A 65 -0.62 23.15 -0.10
N TYR A 66 0.39 23.33 -0.94
CA TYR A 66 1.40 22.32 -1.20
C TYR A 66 2.61 22.53 -0.29
N ALA A 67 2.76 21.70 0.72
CA ALA A 67 3.97 21.67 1.51
C ALA A 67 5.08 20.91 0.75
N ARG A 68 6.25 21.53 0.64
CA ARG A 68 7.41 20.85 0.07
C ARG A 68 7.89 19.75 1.02
N SER A 69 8.28 18.61 0.44
CA SER A 69 8.91 17.55 1.22
C SER A 69 10.18 18.07 1.91
N PRO A 70 10.37 17.84 3.21
CA PRO A 70 11.62 18.17 3.90
C PRO A 70 12.77 17.20 3.53
N PHE A 71 12.46 16.07 2.90
CA PHE A 71 13.44 15.06 2.53
C PHE A 71 14.16 15.44 1.23
N ASP A 72 15.50 15.51 1.26
CA ASP A 72 16.31 15.79 0.06
C ASP A 72 16.23 14.61 -0.92
N PRO A 73 15.75 14.82 -2.17
CA PRO A 73 15.69 13.76 -3.18
C PRO A 73 17.05 13.12 -3.51
N LYS A 74 18.16 13.79 -3.21
CA LYS A 74 19.52 13.25 -3.41
C LYS A 74 19.83 12.06 -2.49
N HIS A 75 19.13 11.93 -1.37
CA HIS A 75 19.27 10.81 -0.46
C HIS A 75 18.38 9.60 -0.83
N ARG A 76 17.69 9.67 -1.96
CA ARG A 76 16.81 8.60 -2.45
C ARG A 76 17.34 8.00 -3.75
N ALA A 77 17.67 6.72 -3.74
CA ALA A 77 17.87 5.94 -4.96
C ALA A 77 16.56 5.28 -5.39
N VAL A 78 16.22 5.38 -6.69
CA VAL A 78 15.08 4.68 -7.29
C VAL A 78 15.60 3.76 -8.39
N LEU A 79 15.39 2.46 -8.21
CA LEU A 79 15.79 1.41 -9.16
C LEU A 79 14.54 0.78 -9.76
N ILE A 80 14.55 0.52 -11.06
CA ILE A 80 13.41 -0.06 -11.78
C ILE A 80 13.88 -1.33 -12.50
N GLY A 81 13.35 -2.49 -12.08
CA GLY A 81 13.50 -3.75 -12.81
C GLY A 81 12.59 -3.77 -14.03
N THR A 82 13.16 -3.79 -15.23
CA THR A 82 12.41 -3.68 -16.49
C THR A 82 12.10 -5.02 -17.15
N ASP A 83 12.73 -6.10 -16.72
CA ASP A 83 12.62 -7.47 -17.27
C ASP A 83 11.68 -8.39 -16.47
N VAL A 84 11.11 -7.89 -15.35
CA VAL A 84 10.13 -8.58 -14.50
C VAL A 84 8.74 -7.96 -14.57
N SER A 85 7.71 -8.73 -14.23
CA SER A 85 6.33 -8.26 -14.31
C SER A 85 5.44 -8.90 -13.24
N SER A 86 4.54 -8.10 -12.67
CA SER A 86 3.49 -8.58 -11.77
C SER A 86 2.17 -8.92 -12.48
N ARG A 87 2.11 -8.79 -13.84
CA ARG A 87 0.90 -9.07 -14.63
C ARG A 87 0.43 -10.50 -14.41
N TYR A 88 -0.87 -10.69 -14.25
CA TYR A 88 -1.46 -12.01 -14.00
C TYR A 88 -1.07 -13.04 -15.06
N THR A 89 -1.05 -12.66 -16.34
CA THR A 89 -0.72 -13.53 -17.48
C THR A 89 0.75 -13.96 -17.53
N ARG A 90 1.64 -13.30 -16.78
CA ARG A 90 3.07 -13.63 -16.69
C ARG A 90 3.45 -14.32 -15.38
N ARG A 91 2.51 -14.47 -14.45
CA ARG A 91 2.76 -15.11 -13.16
C ARG A 91 3.11 -16.58 -13.35
N GLY A 92 4.19 -17.00 -12.72
CA GLY A 92 4.68 -18.36 -12.74
C GLY A 92 6.04 -18.47 -12.08
N GLN A 93 6.52 -19.70 -11.89
CA GLN A 93 7.74 -20.00 -11.16
C GLN A 93 8.97 -19.23 -11.68
N GLU A 94 9.11 -19.15 -13.00
CA GLU A 94 10.24 -18.45 -13.61
C GLU A 94 10.23 -16.94 -13.31
N GLU A 95 9.06 -16.30 -13.38
CA GLU A 95 8.91 -14.89 -13.07
C GLU A 95 9.15 -14.63 -11.57
N TYR A 96 8.64 -15.50 -10.71
CA TYR A 96 8.85 -15.39 -9.26
C TYR A 96 10.33 -15.55 -8.88
N MET A 97 11.04 -16.45 -9.54
CA MET A 97 12.49 -16.60 -9.36
C MET A 97 13.29 -15.36 -9.78
N ARG A 98 12.88 -14.71 -10.88
CA ARG A 98 13.50 -13.44 -11.32
C ARG A 98 13.24 -12.30 -10.33
N ILE A 99 12.00 -12.16 -9.84
CA ILE A 99 11.65 -11.18 -8.80
C ILE A 99 12.45 -11.48 -7.51
N ALA A 100 12.53 -12.73 -7.10
CA ALA A 100 13.33 -13.16 -5.95
C ALA A 100 14.82 -12.83 -6.09
N ALA A 101 15.36 -12.93 -7.30
CA ALA A 101 16.75 -12.56 -7.58
C ALA A 101 16.99 -11.05 -7.38
N TYR A 102 16.07 -10.19 -7.81
CA TYR A 102 16.11 -8.75 -7.53
C TYR A 102 16.08 -8.46 -6.03
N ILE A 103 15.14 -9.09 -5.31
CA ILE A 103 15.02 -8.94 -3.85
C ILE A 103 16.34 -9.35 -3.19
N LYS A 104 16.82 -10.55 -3.50
CA LYS A 104 18.11 -11.06 -2.99
C LYS A 104 19.25 -10.08 -3.24
N GLN A 105 19.41 -9.64 -4.49
CA GLN A 105 20.51 -8.75 -4.85
C GLN A 105 20.44 -7.45 -4.05
N THR A 106 19.26 -6.87 -3.88
CA THR A 106 19.06 -5.65 -3.11
C THR A 106 19.49 -5.82 -1.65
N VAL A 107 18.94 -6.84 -0.96
CA VAL A 107 19.14 -7.01 0.49
C VAL A 107 20.53 -7.58 0.85
N MET A 108 21.18 -8.26 -0.10
CA MET A 108 22.51 -8.84 0.13
C MET A 108 23.65 -7.85 -0.15
N GLN A 109 23.45 -6.90 -1.07
CA GLN A 109 24.48 -5.89 -1.36
C GLN A 109 24.56 -4.79 -0.31
N ASN A 110 23.45 -4.44 0.30
CA ASN A 110 23.41 -3.47 1.37
C ASN A 110 22.58 -4.03 2.51
N LYS A 111 23.25 -4.56 3.53
CA LYS A 111 22.58 -5.17 4.69
C LYS A 111 21.79 -4.10 5.46
N GLY A 112 20.68 -4.50 6.02
CA GLY A 112 19.78 -3.62 6.77
C GLY A 112 18.33 -4.08 6.67
N ASN A 113 17.40 -3.21 7.00
CA ASN A 113 15.98 -3.54 7.06
C ASN A 113 15.25 -3.10 5.80
N TYR A 114 14.49 -4.01 5.20
CA TYR A 114 13.72 -3.80 3.98
C TYR A 114 12.27 -4.26 4.14
N LEU A 115 11.35 -3.56 3.47
CA LEU A 115 9.98 -4.02 3.25
C LEU A 115 9.78 -4.33 1.76
N ALA A 116 9.25 -5.51 1.46
CA ALA A 116 8.86 -5.92 0.11
C ALA A 116 7.33 -5.98 0.01
N PHE A 117 6.75 -5.18 -0.88
CA PHE A 117 5.31 -5.04 -1.05
C PHE A 117 4.81 -5.75 -2.30
N PHE A 118 3.75 -6.53 -2.15
CA PHE A 118 3.18 -7.37 -3.20
C PHE A 118 1.70 -7.03 -3.46
N PRO A 119 1.18 -7.23 -4.68
CA PRO A 119 -0.21 -6.92 -5.02
C PRO A 119 -1.24 -7.90 -4.42
N SER A 120 -0.81 -9.02 -3.84
CA SER A 120 -1.68 -10.00 -3.19
C SER A 120 -0.90 -10.95 -2.28
N TYR A 121 -1.58 -11.52 -1.28
CA TYR A 121 -1.01 -12.54 -0.39
C TYR A 121 -0.48 -13.77 -1.15
N ARG A 122 -1.19 -14.21 -2.19
CA ARG A 122 -0.74 -15.34 -3.01
C ARG A 122 0.62 -15.07 -3.67
N MET A 123 0.78 -13.92 -4.33
CA MET A 123 2.04 -13.56 -4.97
C MET A 123 3.16 -13.36 -3.94
N LEU A 124 2.84 -12.78 -2.78
CA LEU A 124 3.76 -12.64 -1.67
C LEU A 124 4.31 -14.02 -1.24
N GLN A 125 3.43 -14.99 -1.01
CA GLN A 125 3.82 -16.35 -0.59
C GLN A 125 4.65 -17.06 -1.67
N ASP A 126 4.22 -16.98 -2.94
CA ASP A 126 4.92 -17.61 -4.06
C ASP A 126 6.35 -17.04 -4.22
N VAL A 127 6.51 -15.71 -4.16
CA VAL A 127 7.83 -15.07 -4.29
C VAL A 127 8.67 -15.28 -3.02
N MET A 128 8.08 -15.23 -1.83
CA MET A 128 8.79 -15.51 -0.59
C MET A 128 9.37 -16.93 -0.56
N ALA A 129 8.61 -17.93 -1.05
CA ALA A 129 9.08 -19.31 -1.19
C ALA A 129 10.27 -19.43 -2.15
N CYS A 130 10.35 -18.58 -3.19
CA CYS A 130 11.51 -18.51 -4.08
C CYS A 130 12.67 -17.72 -3.48
N THR A 131 12.41 -16.73 -2.63
CA THR A 131 13.41 -15.81 -2.07
C THR A 131 14.16 -16.47 -0.90
N GLY A 132 13.44 -17.06 0.04
CA GLY A 132 13.99 -17.61 1.28
C GLY A 132 15.19 -18.54 1.06
N PRO A 133 15.13 -19.54 0.18
CA PRO A 133 16.25 -20.44 -0.08
C PRO A 133 17.48 -19.77 -0.72
N GLN A 134 17.35 -18.56 -1.25
CA GLN A 134 18.42 -17.82 -1.90
C GLN A 134 19.16 -16.86 -0.95
N LEU A 135 18.59 -16.56 0.20
CA LEU A 135 19.19 -15.67 1.21
C LEU A 135 20.10 -16.46 2.14
N ASP A 136 21.14 -15.79 2.63
CA ASP A 136 21.95 -16.36 3.70
C ASP A 136 21.28 -16.17 5.08
N THR A 137 21.81 -16.80 6.10
CA THR A 137 21.27 -16.78 7.46
C THR A 137 21.38 -15.42 8.15
N SER A 138 22.11 -14.48 7.57
CA SER A 138 22.22 -13.10 8.09
C SER A 138 20.97 -12.26 7.81
N ILE A 139 20.12 -12.69 6.87
CA ILE A 139 18.87 -12.00 6.55
C ILE A 139 17.69 -12.76 7.17
N ARG A 140 17.08 -12.16 8.18
CA ARG A 140 15.84 -12.67 8.77
C ARG A 140 14.65 -12.27 7.94
N CYS A 141 13.77 -13.21 7.62
CA CYS A 141 12.53 -12.94 6.92
C CYS A 141 11.34 -12.99 7.87
N ILE A 142 10.45 -12.00 7.76
CA ILE A 142 9.14 -11.96 8.43
C ILE A 142 8.05 -11.67 7.40
N CYS A 143 6.83 -12.07 7.68
CA CYS A 143 5.75 -12.01 6.70
C CYS A 143 4.45 -11.54 7.33
N GLN A 144 3.79 -10.62 6.64
CA GLN A 144 2.41 -10.24 6.95
C GLN A 144 1.47 -11.40 6.65
N THR A 145 0.61 -11.73 7.60
CA THR A 145 -0.47 -12.72 7.41
C THR A 145 -1.82 -12.03 7.23
N SER A 146 -2.77 -12.75 6.64
CA SER A 146 -4.15 -12.26 6.54
C SER A 146 -4.81 -12.30 7.91
N GLY A 147 -5.44 -11.20 8.32
CA GLY A 147 -6.16 -11.12 9.58
C GLY A 147 -5.27 -10.98 10.82
N MET A 148 -4.07 -10.41 10.67
CA MET A 148 -3.22 -10.06 11.82
C MET A 148 -3.99 -9.23 12.84
N THR A 149 -3.85 -9.59 14.12
CA THR A 149 -4.32 -8.77 15.25
C THR A 149 -3.44 -7.52 15.41
N GLU A 150 -3.88 -6.57 16.25
CA GLU A 150 -3.07 -5.38 16.50
C GLU A 150 -1.75 -5.73 17.23
N GLU A 151 -1.79 -6.71 18.15
CA GLU A 151 -0.57 -7.17 18.83
C GLU A 151 0.44 -7.80 17.84
N GLU A 152 -0.05 -8.59 16.88
CA GLU A 152 0.81 -9.17 15.83
C GLU A 152 1.39 -8.10 14.91
N ARG A 153 0.60 -7.05 14.59
CA ARG A 153 1.05 -5.90 13.84
C ARG A 153 2.15 -5.13 14.58
N GLU A 154 1.95 -4.83 15.84
CA GLU A 154 2.94 -4.16 16.68
C GLU A 154 4.22 -5.01 16.82
N ALA A 155 4.09 -6.31 17.03
CA ALA A 155 5.23 -7.22 17.08
C ALA A 155 6.02 -7.25 15.76
N PHE A 156 5.34 -7.21 14.62
CA PHE A 156 5.97 -7.12 13.30
C PHE A 156 6.78 -5.82 13.14
N LEU A 157 6.22 -4.68 13.54
CA LEU A 157 6.90 -3.38 13.47
C LEU A 157 8.07 -3.30 14.45
N HIS A 158 7.91 -3.84 15.65
CA HIS A 158 8.96 -3.88 16.67
C HIS A 158 10.22 -4.63 16.20
N GLU A 159 10.08 -5.62 15.30
CA GLU A 159 11.24 -6.27 14.69
C GLU A 159 12.12 -5.29 13.90
N PHE A 160 11.54 -4.27 13.28
CA PHE A 160 12.29 -3.24 12.54
C PHE A 160 13.04 -2.26 13.46
N GLU A 161 12.59 -2.09 14.68
CA GLU A 161 13.21 -1.21 15.69
C GLU A 161 14.37 -1.89 16.41
N GLN A 162 14.50 -3.22 16.31
CA GLN A 162 15.57 -3.95 16.95
C GLN A 162 16.94 -3.59 16.35
N LYS A 163 17.90 -3.29 17.23
CA LYS A 163 19.29 -3.09 16.79
C LYS A 163 19.84 -4.38 16.22
N ARG A 164 20.39 -4.31 15.00
CA ARG A 164 21.04 -5.40 14.31
C ARG A 164 22.54 -5.13 14.17
N LYS A 165 23.30 -6.17 13.96
CA LYS A 165 24.72 -6.02 13.60
C LYS A 165 24.83 -5.53 12.15
N GLU A 166 25.96 -4.93 11.81
CA GLU A 166 26.20 -4.39 10.46
C GLU A 166 26.09 -5.44 9.35
N ASP A 167 26.32 -6.71 9.68
CA ASP A 167 26.26 -7.84 8.74
C ASP A 167 24.89 -8.56 8.75
N GLU A 168 23.94 -8.10 9.55
CA GLU A 168 22.57 -8.64 9.64
C GLU A 168 21.57 -7.76 8.93
N GLY A 169 20.43 -8.34 8.53
CA GLY A 169 19.33 -7.62 7.91
C GLY A 169 17.97 -8.25 8.18
N LEU A 170 16.93 -7.47 7.95
CA LEU A 170 15.53 -7.90 8.05
C LEU A 170 14.82 -7.64 6.72
N LEU A 171 14.10 -8.64 6.25
CA LEU A 171 13.22 -8.51 5.10
C LEU A 171 11.78 -8.83 5.51
N GLY A 172 10.94 -7.80 5.55
CA GLY A 172 9.50 -7.93 5.78
C GLY A 172 8.74 -8.06 4.46
N PHE A 173 7.90 -9.08 4.34
CA PHE A 173 7.02 -9.29 3.18
C PHE A 173 5.62 -8.79 3.52
N CYS A 174 5.11 -7.81 2.76
CA CYS A 174 3.84 -7.14 3.00
C CYS A 174 2.96 -7.09 1.76
N VAL A 175 1.67 -6.84 1.93
CA VAL A 175 0.74 -6.63 0.82
C VAL A 175 0.47 -5.13 0.65
N MET A 176 0.51 -4.66 -0.60
CA MET A 176 0.16 -3.29 -0.96
C MET A 176 -1.29 -2.96 -0.57
N GLY A 177 -1.52 -1.77 -0.03
CA GLY A 177 -2.84 -1.37 0.47
C GLY A 177 -3.28 -2.11 1.73
N GLY A 178 -2.40 -2.90 2.36
CA GLY A 178 -2.61 -3.53 3.66
C GLY A 178 -2.17 -2.62 4.82
N ILE A 179 -2.23 -3.19 6.03
CA ILE A 179 -1.97 -2.49 7.30
C ILE A 179 -0.56 -1.89 7.44
N PHE A 180 0.39 -2.28 6.58
CA PHE A 180 1.76 -1.74 6.53
C PHE A 180 1.99 -0.81 5.34
N GLY A 181 0.97 -0.55 4.52
CA GLY A 181 1.07 0.36 3.36
C GLY A 181 1.04 1.83 3.75
N GLU A 182 0.37 2.15 4.86
CA GLU A 182 0.22 3.50 5.39
C GLU A 182 0.22 3.46 6.93
N GLY A 183 0.51 4.60 7.57
CA GLY A 183 0.42 4.75 9.03
C GLY A 183 1.48 3.99 9.82
N ILE A 184 2.63 3.71 9.23
CA ILE A 184 3.82 3.21 9.93
C ILE A 184 4.86 4.34 9.99
N ASP A 185 5.52 4.47 11.14
CA ASP A 185 6.60 5.43 11.35
C ASP A 185 7.85 4.65 11.78
N LEU A 186 8.69 4.34 10.81
CA LEU A 186 9.99 3.69 11.01
C LEU A 186 11.08 4.74 10.82
N THR A 187 11.63 5.19 11.94
CA THR A 187 12.60 6.28 11.96
C THR A 187 14.03 5.80 11.75
N GLU A 188 14.91 6.70 11.33
CA GLU A 188 16.34 6.47 11.12
C GLU A 188 16.60 5.25 10.22
N ASP A 189 17.54 4.37 10.61
CA ASP A 189 17.92 3.17 9.88
C ASP A 189 17.00 1.97 10.15
N SER A 190 15.88 2.16 10.86
CA SER A 190 14.87 1.12 11.08
C SER A 190 14.29 0.59 9.77
N LEU A 191 14.32 1.38 8.69
CA LEU A 191 13.99 0.95 7.34
C LEU A 191 14.87 1.69 6.32
N ILE A 192 15.74 0.95 5.62
CA ILE A 192 16.66 1.54 4.64
C ILE A 192 16.17 1.42 3.19
N GLY A 193 15.17 0.57 2.93
CA GLY A 193 14.65 0.43 1.58
C GLY A 193 13.29 -0.24 1.51
N ALA A 194 12.56 0.09 0.44
CA ALA A 194 11.30 -0.56 0.09
C ALA A 194 11.37 -1.14 -1.33
N ILE A 195 10.91 -2.37 -1.49
CA ILE A 195 10.85 -3.10 -2.76
C ILE A 195 9.39 -3.22 -3.15
N ILE A 196 9.00 -2.60 -4.26
CA ILE A 196 7.62 -2.59 -4.73
C ILE A 196 7.49 -3.56 -5.90
N VAL A 197 6.76 -4.65 -5.72
CA VAL A 197 6.54 -5.66 -6.76
C VAL A 197 5.23 -5.39 -7.50
N GLY A 198 5.33 -4.63 -8.59
CA GLY A 198 4.18 -4.26 -9.42
C GLY A 198 3.40 -3.06 -8.91
N THR A 199 2.13 -2.99 -9.27
CA THR A 199 1.23 -1.89 -8.93
C THR A 199 0.09 -2.40 -8.04
N SER A 200 -0.39 -1.57 -7.13
CA SER A 200 -1.55 -1.86 -6.28
C SER A 200 -2.90 -1.64 -6.98
N ILE A 201 -2.95 -1.82 -8.30
CA ILE A 201 -4.22 -1.73 -9.03
C ILE A 201 -5.13 -2.82 -8.49
N THR A 202 -6.17 -2.41 -7.80
CA THR A 202 -7.18 -3.30 -7.23
C THR A 202 -7.97 -3.97 -8.36
N GLN A 203 -8.48 -5.16 -8.09
CA GLN A 203 -9.30 -5.90 -9.05
C GLN A 203 -10.49 -5.06 -9.52
N HIS A 204 -10.83 -5.21 -10.82
CA HIS A 204 -12.04 -4.66 -11.40
C HIS A 204 -13.26 -5.21 -10.66
N CYS A 205 -14.08 -4.34 -10.10
CA CYS A 205 -15.30 -4.70 -9.39
C CYS A 205 -16.43 -3.73 -9.72
N ARG A 206 -17.66 -4.15 -9.50
CA ARG A 206 -18.86 -3.36 -9.82
C ARG A 206 -18.84 -1.96 -9.21
N THR A 207 -18.36 -1.83 -8.00
CA THR A 207 -18.24 -0.53 -7.32
C THR A 207 -17.36 0.47 -8.10
N ARG A 208 -16.29 -0.02 -8.74
CA ARG A 208 -15.38 0.81 -9.54
C ARG A 208 -15.94 1.17 -10.90
N GLU A 209 -16.70 0.25 -11.51
CA GLU A 209 -17.45 0.57 -12.73
C GLU A 209 -18.41 1.73 -12.49
N ILE A 210 -19.10 1.72 -11.34
CA ILE A 210 -19.99 2.81 -10.93
C ILE A 210 -19.23 4.12 -10.78
N LEU A 211 -18.10 4.13 -10.06
CA LEU A 211 -17.25 5.31 -9.88
C LEU A 211 -16.63 5.87 -11.17
N GLN A 212 -16.53 5.08 -12.23
CA GLN A 212 -16.00 5.53 -13.52
C GLN A 212 -17.07 6.16 -14.41
N GLN A 213 -18.36 5.97 -14.11
CA GLN A 213 -19.49 6.46 -14.89
C GLN A 213 -20.02 7.81 -14.38
N ASP A 214 -19.66 8.20 -13.18
CA ASP A 214 -19.88 9.52 -12.58
C ASP A 214 -18.65 10.43 -12.76
#